data_6c36cfcd13caf30ddb8e755ab4eff752
#
_entry.id   6c36cfcd13caf30ddb8e755ab4eff752
#
_cell.length_a   1.000
_cell.length_b   1.000
_cell.length_c   1.000
_cell.angle_alpha   90.00
_cell.angle_beta   90.00
_cell.angle_gamma   90.00
#
_symmetry.space_group_name_H-M   'P 1'
#
loop_
_entity.id
_entity.type
_entity.pdbx_description
1 polymer ?
#
loop_
_entity_poly.entity_id
_entity_poly.type
_entity_poly.pdbx_seq_one_letter_code
_entity_poly.pdbx_strand_id
1 'polypeptide(L)'
;AREVFQRLIEDYPELPEPYNNLAALYAASGDYDRAKAALDQALRAQPGFAAAHENLGDVLAMLAQRSYARALQLEPASTTLPGKLRLVRQLLQPGAKP
;
A
#
# COMPACT_ATOMS: atom_id res chain seq x y z
N ALA A 1 7.01 -6.82 -16.60
CA ALA A 1 6.74 -5.54 -16.07
C ALA A 1 5.26 -5.19 -16.08
N ARG A 2 4.96 -3.92 -15.92
CA ARG A 2 3.59 -3.45 -15.71
C ARG A 2 2.65 -3.85 -16.84
N GLU A 3 3.13 -3.76 -18.08
CA GLU A 3 2.33 -4.04 -19.28
C GLU A 3 1.85 -5.49 -19.33
N VAL A 4 2.65 -6.42 -18.83
CA VAL A 4 2.26 -7.84 -18.78
C VAL A 4 1.06 -8.01 -17.85
N PHE A 5 1.11 -7.42 -16.67
CA PHE A 5 0.00 -7.53 -15.71
C PHE A 5 -1.24 -6.80 -16.18
N GLN A 6 -1.08 -5.65 -16.84
CA GLN A 6 -2.22 -4.94 -17.42
C GLN A 6 -2.91 -5.75 -18.50
N ARG A 7 -2.15 -6.45 -19.35
CA ARG A 7 -2.72 -7.33 -20.37
C ARG A 7 -3.44 -8.53 -19.75
N LEU A 8 -2.85 -9.12 -18.69
CA LEU A 8 -3.50 -10.22 -17.98
C LEU A 8 -4.83 -9.78 -17.35
N ILE A 9 -4.89 -8.58 -16.81
CA ILE A 9 -6.12 -8.02 -16.25
C ILE A 9 -7.18 -7.84 -17.34
N GLU A 10 -6.78 -7.35 -18.52
CA GLU A 10 -7.71 -7.18 -19.63
C GLU A 10 -8.28 -8.52 -20.12
N ASP A 11 -7.40 -9.53 -20.20
CA ASP A 11 -7.79 -10.85 -20.72
C ASP A 11 -8.49 -11.71 -19.66
N TYR A 12 -8.12 -11.56 -18.38
CA TYR A 12 -8.64 -12.37 -17.28
C TYR A 12 -8.96 -11.49 -16.07
N PRO A 13 -9.98 -10.61 -16.17
CA PRO A 13 -10.27 -9.64 -15.12
C PRO A 13 -10.73 -10.26 -13.79
N GLU A 14 -11.08 -11.54 -13.80
CA GLU A 14 -11.52 -12.27 -12.61
C GLU A 14 -10.35 -12.85 -11.80
N LEU A 15 -9.12 -12.83 -12.31
CA LEU A 15 -7.96 -13.37 -11.60
C LEU A 15 -7.40 -12.33 -10.65
N PRO A 16 -7.22 -12.67 -9.36
CA PRO A 16 -6.71 -11.69 -8.38
C PRO A 16 -5.22 -11.46 -8.47
N GLU A 17 -4.41 -12.44 -8.86
CA GLU A 17 -2.95 -12.35 -8.83
C GLU A 17 -2.38 -11.21 -9.66
N PRO A 18 -2.82 -10.96 -10.92
CA PRO A 18 -2.26 -9.85 -11.69
C PRO A 18 -2.49 -8.49 -11.05
N TYR A 19 -3.64 -8.29 -10.39
CA TYR A 19 -3.91 -7.05 -9.66
C TYR A 19 -2.94 -6.87 -8.48
N ASN A 20 -2.70 -7.95 -7.73
CA ASN A 20 -1.78 -7.91 -6.60
C ASN A 20 -0.35 -7.63 -7.06
N ASN A 21 0.08 -8.26 -8.16
CA ASN A 21 1.42 -8.03 -8.72
C ASN A 21 1.58 -6.61 -9.26
N LEU A 22 0.54 -6.09 -9.92
CA LEU A 22 0.55 -4.72 -10.40
C LEU A 22 0.64 -3.73 -9.23
N ALA A 23 -0.08 -4.01 -8.14
CA ALA A 23 -0.02 -3.20 -6.93
C ALA A 23 1.39 -3.13 -6.37
N ALA A 24 2.11 -4.25 -6.34
CA ALA A 24 3.50 -4.27 -5.87
C ALA A 24 4.40 -3.38 -6.71
N LEU A 25 4.19 -3.35 -8.03
CA LEU A 25 4.96 -2.48 -8.92
C LEU A 25 4.64 -1.00 -8.66
N TYR A 26 3.35 -0.66 -8.48
CA TYR A 26 2.98 0.71 -8.14
C TYR A 26 3.59 1.14 -6.81
N ALA A 27 3.52 0.28 -5.80
CA ALA A 27 4.09 0.59 -4.47
C ALA A 27 5.59 0.80 -4.56
N ALA A 28 6.30 -0.03 -5.35
CA ALA A 28 7.74 0.11 -5.55
C ALA A 28 8.12 1.44 -6.20
N SER A 29 7.24 2.01 -7.02
CA SER A 29 7.46 3.32 -7.65
C SER A 29 6.90 4.48 -6.83
N GLY A 30 6.36 4.23 -5.64
CA GLY A 30 5.80 5.26 -4.77
C GLY A 30 4.39 5.69 -5.11
N ASP A 31 3.72 5.02 -6.04
CA ASP A 31 2.35 5.34 -6.42
C ASP A 31 1.37 4.54 -5.56
N TYR A 32 1.24 4.95 -4.30
CA TYR A 32 0.46 4.22 -3.32
C TYR A 32 -1.04 4.28 -3.58
N ASP A 33 -1.53 5.36 -4.18
CA ASP A 33 -2.95 5.48 -4.50
C ASP A 33 -3.36 4.46 -5.56
N ARG A 34 -2.56 4.28 -6.61
CA ARG A 34 -2.81 3.25 -7.61
C ARG A 34 -2.57 1.84 -7.07
N ALA A 35 -1.58 1.68 -6.20
CA ALA A 35 -1.35 0.40 -5.53
C ALA A 35 -2.59 -0.01 -4.73
N LYS A 36 -3.16 0.91 -3.96
CA LYS A 36 -4.38 0.64 -3.19
C LYS A 36 -5.54 0.26 -4.11
N ALA A 37 -5.74 1.00 -5.20
CA ALA A 37 -6.83 0.72 -6.14
C ALA A 37 -6.69 -0.68 -6.76
N ALA A 38 -5.47 -1.09 -7.10
CA ALA A 38 -5.21 -2.42 -7.65
C ALA A 38 -5.49 -3.52 -6.61
N LEU A 39 -5.10 -3.29 -5.35
CA LEU A 39 -5.38 -4.24 -4.27
C LEU A 39 -6.87 -4.37 -3.98
N ASP A 40 -7.61 -3.27 -4.06
CA ASP A 40 -9.07 -3.31 -3.92
C ASP A 40 -9.69 -4.20 -5.02
N GLN A 41 -9.18 -4.14 -6.24
CA GLN A 41 -9.64 -5.03 -7.31
C GLN A 41 -9.27 -6.48 -7.05
N ALA A 42 -8.05 -6.75 -6.57
CA ALA A 42 -7.65 -8.12 -6.21
C ALA A 42 -8.60 -8.71 -5.17
N LEU A 43 -8.98 -7.90 -4.18
CA LEU A 43 -9.85 -8.34 -3.09
C LEU A 43 -11.32 -8.43 -3.49
N ARG A 44 -11.74 -7.71 -4.52
CA ARG A 44 -13.07 -7.94 -5.11
C ARG A 44 -13.10 -9.29 -5.81
N ALA A 45 -12.03 -9.64 -6.52
CA ALA A 45 -11.95 -10.94 -7.20
C ALA A 45 -11.83 -12.09 -6.20
N GLN A 46 -11.08 -11.90 -5.12
CA GLN A 46 -10.89 -12.94 -4.10
C GLN A 46 -10.80 -12.28 -2.72
N PRO A 47 -11.93 -12.16 -1.99
CA PRO A 47 -11.93 -11.48 -0.68
C PRO A 47 -11.03 -12.10 0.37
N GLY A 48 -10.72 -13.40 0.26
CA GLY A 48 -9.83 -14.09 1.20
C GLY A 48 -8.36 -14.14 0.78
N PHE A 49 -7.95 -13.33 -0.19
CA PHE A 49 -6.56 -13.34 -0.69
C PHE A 49 -5.63 -12.69 0.34
N ALA A 50 -5.01 -13.51 1.19
CA ALA A 50 -4.22 -13.02 2.32
C ALA A 50 -3.05 -12.13 1.90
N ALA A 51 -2.33 -12.49 0.81
CA ALA A 51 -1.21 -11.68 0.34
C ALA A 51 -1.65 -10.27 -0.06
N ALA A 52 -2.83 -10.15 -0.68
CA ALA A 52 -3.35 -8.84 -1.04
C ALA A 52 -3.74 -8.02 0.19
N HIS A 53 -4.30 -8.66 1.22
CA HIS A 53 -4.60 -7.98 2.48
C HIS A 53 -3.30 -7.48 3.15
N GLU A 54 -2.25 -8.30 3.16
CA GLU A 54 -0.98 -7.89 3.74
C GLU A 54 -0.37 -6.72 2.97
N ASN A 55 -0.36 -6.79 1.64
CA ASN A 55 0.14 -5.71 0.80
C ASN A 55 -0.70 -4.45 0.99
N LEU A 56 -2.01 -4.58 1.16
CA LEU A 56 -2.89 -3.45 1.43
C LEU A 56 -2.53 -2.80 2.76
N GLY A 57 -2.24 -3.60 3.79
CA GLY A 57 -1.79 -3.08 5.08
C GLY A 57 -0.52 -2.25 4.93
N ASP A 58 0.46 -2.74 4.16
CA ASP A 58 1.71 -2.02 3.92
C ASP A 58 1.47 -0.70 3.17
N VAL A 59 0.62 -0.72 2.15
CA VAL A 59 0.28 0.48 1.38
C VAL A 59 -0.45 1.49 2.27
N LEU A 60 -1.39 1.04 3.10
CA LEU A 60 -2.09 1.93 4.02
C LEU A 60 -1.14 2.54 5.05
N ALA A 61 -0.13 1.80 5.49
CA ALA A 61 0.89 2.34 6.39
C ALA A 61 1.72 3.43 5.70
N MET A 62 2.07 3.26 4.42
CA MET A 62 2.76 4.29 3.66
C MET A 62 1.89 5.54 3.50
N LEU A 63 0.59 5.35 3.23
CA LEU A 63 -0.34 6.47 3.13
C LEU A 63 -0.53 7.16 4.48
N ALA A 64 -0.57 6.39 5.58
CA ALA A 64 -0.63 6.95 6.93
C ALA A 64 0.62 7.79 7.24
N GLN A 65 1.80 7.28 6.89
CA GLN A 65 3.04 8.04 7.07
C GLN A 65 2.98 9.38 6.35
N ARG A 66 2.52 9.38 5.10
CA ARG A 66 2.38 10.60 4.30
C ARG A 66 1.43 11.59 4.98
N SER A 67 0.30 11.10 5.47
CA SER A 67 -0.70 11.95 6.14
C SER A 67 -0.20 12.50 7.46
N TYR A 68 0.45 11.68 8.27
CA TYR A 68 1.02 12.14 9.55
C TYR A 68 2.10 13.19 9.32
N ALA A 69 2.96 12.98 8.32
CA ALA A 69 4.01 13.96 7.99
C ALA A 69 3.39 15.30 7.56
N ARG A 70 2.33 15.25 6.76
CA ARG A 70 1.64 16.47 6.32
C ARG A 70 0.98 17.17 7.50
N ALA A 71 0.32 16.43 8.39
CA ALA A 71 -0.29 17.00 9.59
C ALA A 71 0.75 17.70 10.47
N LEU A 72 1.92 17.07 10.62
CA LEU A 72 3.00 17.66 11.42
C LEU A 72 3.53 18.94 10.80
N GLN A 73 3.62 19.02 9.47
CA GLN A 73 3.99 20.26 8.78
C GLN A 73 3.00 21.39 9.07
N LEU A 74 1.71 21.05 9.17
CA LEU A 74 0.66 22.03 9.43
C LEU A 74 0.56 22.40 10.90
N GLU A 75 0.92 21.49 11.80
CA GLU A 75 0.90 21.68 13.25
C GLU A 75 2.22 21.24 13.88
N PRO A 76 3.31 22.04 13.71
CA PRO A 76 4.62 21.62 14.21
C PRO A 76 4.69 21.47 15.73
N ALA A 77 3.77 22.09 16.46
CA ALA A 77 3.73 22.02 17.93
C ALA A 77 2.97 20.81 18.47
N SER A 78 2.46 19.93 17.58
CA SER A 78 1.72 18.75 18.01
C SER A 78 2.56 17.87 18.93
N THR A 79 1.96 17.41 20.04
CA THR A 79 2.62 16.51 20.98
C THR A 79 2.37 15.05 20.66
N THR A 80 1.39 14.74 19.81
CA THR A 80 1.01 13.34 19.48
C THR A 80 1.56 12.88 18.14
N LEU A 81 1.68 13.77 17.16
CA LEU A 81 2.05 13.39 15.79
C LEU A 81 3.47 12.81 15.67
N PRO A 82 4.50 13.35 16.35
CA PRO A 82 5.83 12.76 16.20
C PRO A 82 5.91 11.30 16.60
N GLY A 83 5.21 10.90 17.67
CA GLY A 83 5.18 9.51 18.10
C GLY A 83 4.49 8.60 17.08
N LYS A 84 3.35 9.04 16.54
CA LYS A 84 2.63 8.27 15.51
C LYS A 84 3.48 8.08 14.26
N LEU A 85 4.13 9.16 13.82
CA LEU A 85 4.99 9.11 12.64
C LEU A 85 6.17 8.16 12.85
N ARG A 86 6.79 8.21 14.03
CA ARG A 86 7.90 7.32 14.36
C ARG A 86 7.45 5.84 14.33
N LEU A 87 6.28 5.54 14.89
CA LEU A 87 5.79 4.16 14.94
C LEU A 87 5.49 3.61 13.55
N VAL A 88 4.86 4.40 12.69
CA VAL A 88 4.55 3.92 11.35
C VAL A 88 5.84 3.74 10.53
N ARG A 89 6.84 4.60 10.72
CA ARG A 89 8.14 4.43 10.06
C ARG A 89 8.86 3.18 10.52
N GLN A 90 8.77 2.85 11.81
CA GLN A 90 9.34 1.60 12.33
C GLN A 90 8.66 0.38 11.70
N LEU A 91 7.34 0.41 11.57
CA LEU A 91 6.59 -0.67 10.93
C LEU A 91 7.07 -0.92 9.50
N LEU A 92 7.41 0.14 8.78
CA LEU A 92 7.80 0.06 7.37
C LEU A 92 9.26 -0.28 7.14
N GLN A 93 10.09 -0.28 8.19
CA GLN A 93 11.51 -0.59 8.05
C GLN A 93 11.71 -2.08 7.74
N PRO A 94 12.47 -2.41 6.66
CA PRO A 94 12.80 -3.82 6.40
C PRO A 94 13.57 -4.41 7.58
N GLY A 95 13.19 -5.63 7.98
CA GLY A 95 13.86 -6.31 9.08
C GLY A 95 13.55 -5.76 10.45
N ALA A 96 12.52 -4.91 10.61
CA ALA A 96 12.08 -4.42 11.90
C ALA A 96 11.69 -5.60 12.79
N LYS A 97 12.14 -5.58 14.05
CA LYS A 97 11.85 -6.66 15.01
C LYS A 97 10.97 -6.13 16.12
N PRO A 98 10.08 -6.99 16.65
CA PRO A 98 9.28 -6.60 17.80
C PRO A 98 10.12 -6.31 19.02
#